data_89a4141def2277cd9ea5d2d2d7ae2dbc
#
_entry.id   89a4141def2277cd9ea5d2d2d7ae2dbc
#
_cell.length_a   1.000
_cell.length_b   1.000
_cell.length_c   1.000
_cell.angle_alpha   90.00
_cell.angle_beta   90.00
_cell.angle_gamma   90.00
#
_symmetry.space_group_name_H-M   'P 1'
#
loop_
_entity.id
_entity.type
_entity.pdbx_description
1 polymer ?
#
loop_
_entity_poly.entity_id
_entity_poly.type
_entity_poly.pdbx_seq_one_letter_code
_entity_poly.pdbx_strand_id
1 'polypeptide(L)'
;MKYEVKTKKLPKSEVEIEISFPADFLDFTRKKALKLFSDSLEISGFRKGHIPENIVTEKVGEGKILEEAVDILLKEHFPKIIEQEKLDIIGRPNVSITKLALGNPVEIKATFATIPSFELPDYRKIAVSSKQSAASKEEEVTDKEIDDVLLQIRKNKAHFDYHQKNPDDKDHKHINLDLEKEENLPELNDEFAKMAGNFKDVAELKEKIKENIKTEKKVREIEKRRAAIMEELLKNTKIELPEILVTSETEKSLAQMKDDIARAGHKFEDYLTQVKKSEEDLKKDFKESSEKKAKIQLIFNKIAEVEKLSPDKTILENEVKEVMKNYPEASEVNARIYVATILLNSAVLKLLENL
;
A
#
# COMPACT_ATOMS: atom_id res chain seq x y z
N MET A 1 22.95 -31.84 17.57
CA MET A 1 22.18 -32.49 16.50
C MET A 1 22.30 -31.61 15.24
N LYS A 2 22.64 -32.24 14.10
CA LYS A 2 22.75 -31.49 12.82
C LYS A 2 21.63 -31.94 11.91
N TYR A 3 21.01 -30.97 11.22
CA TYR A 3 20.06 -31.20 10.15
C TYR A 3 20.65 -30.74 8.82
N GLU A 4 20.13 -31.26 7.72
CA GLU A 4 20.57 -30.88 6.37
C GLU A 4 19.62 -29.86 5.78
N VAL A 5 20.16 -28.81 5.13
CA VAL A 5 19.41 -27.76 4.45
C VAL A 5 19.89 -27.66 3.01
N LYS A 6 18.95 -27.65 2.06
CA LYS A 6 19.24 -27.41 0.65
C LYS A 6 18.37 -26.22 0.21
N THR A 7 19.01 -25.19 -0.33
CA THR A 7 18.36 -23.99 -0.79
C THR A 7 18.38 -23.93 -2.31
N LYS A 8 17.22 -23.65 -2.92
CA LYS A 8 17.05 -23.52 -4.38
C LYS A 8 16.34 -22.22 -4.69
N LYS A 9 16.94 -21.40 -5.55
CA LYS A 9 16.29 -20.20 -6.09
C LYS A 9 15.27 -20.59 -7.15
N LEU A 10 14.09 -20.02 -7.06
CA LEU A 10 12.99 -20.15 -8.00
C LEU A 10 12.78 -18.85 -8.78
N PRO A 11 12.05 -18.85 -9.90
CA PRO A 11 11.62 -17.62 -10.58
C PRO A 11 10.82 -16.70 -9.66
N LYS A 12 10.64 -15.44 -10.04
CA LYS A 12 9.88 -14.42 -9.31
C LYS A 12 10.41 -14.15 -7.89
N SER A 13 11.73 -14.22 -7.70
CA SER A 13 12.37 -14.00 -6.40
C SER A 13 11.80 -14.88 -5.27
N GLU A 14 11.45 -16.10 -5.60
CA GLU A 14 11.09 -17.14 -4.63
C GLU A 14 12.29 -18.02 -4.31
N VAL A 15 12.29 -18.59 -3.12
CA VAL A 15 13.30 -19.54 -2.65
C VAL A 15 12.58 -20.74 -2.05
N GLU A 16 13.03 -21.92 -2.43
CA GLU A 16 12.63 -23.18 -1.85
C GLU A 16 13.74 -23.70 -0.94
N ILE A 17 13.41 -24.06 0.28
CA ILE A 17 14.29 -24.75 1.22
C ILE A 17 13.76 -26.14 1.45
N GLU A 18 14.61 -27.13 1.25
CA GLU A 18 14.38 -28.51 1.68
C GLU A 18 15.19 -28.77 2.96
N ILE A 19 14.49 -29.17 4.01
CA ILE A 19 15.08 -29.43 5.32
C ILE A 19 14.89 -30.91 5.66
N SER A 20 15.97 -31.60 6.02
CA SER A 20 15.93 -32.98 6.50
C SER A 20 16.39 -33.01 7.95
N PHE A 21 15.45 -33.29 8.86
CA PHE A 21 15.73 -33.47 10.29
C PHE A 21 15.88 -34.97 10.60
N PRO A 22 16.97 -35.41 11.26
CA PRO A 22 17.12 -36.79 11.77
C PRO A 22 15.94 -37.18 12.69
N ALA A 23 15.66 -38.48 12.78
CA ALA A 23 14.54 -39.01 13.57
C ALA A 23 14.54 -38.53 15.04
N ASP A 24 15.71 -38.38 15.65
CA ASP A 24 15.84 -37.90 17.04
C ASP A 24 15.19 -36.55 17.30
N PHE A 25 15.15 -35.67 16.29
CA PHE A 25 14.47 -34.37 16.40
C PHE A 25 12.96 -34.54 16.52
N LEU A 26 12.39 -35.43 15.70
CA LEU A 26 10.96 -35.73 15.75
C LEU A 26 10.60 -36.38 17.09
N ASP A 27 11.37 -37.32 17.56
CA ASP A 27 11.13 -38.01 18.84
C ASP A 27 11.15 -37.04 20.02
N PHE A 28 12.07 -36.06 20.00
CA PHE A 28 12.15 -35.02 21.02
C PHE A 28 10.95 -34.07 20.98
N THR A 29 10.60 -33.60 19.79
CA THR A 29 9.43 -32.67 19.66
C THR A 29 8.11 -33.39 19.84
N ARG A 30 7.99 -34.68 19.49
CA ARG A 30 6.83 -35.51 19.80
C ARG A 30 6.54 -35.59 21.32
N LYS A 31 7.57 -35.73 22.13
CA LYS A 31 7.39 -35.68 23.60
C LYS A 31 6.86 -34.33 24.06
N LYS A 32 7.31 -33.22 23.47
CA LYS A 32 6.77 -31.88 23.76
C LYS A 32 5.32 -31.76 23.33
N ALA A 33 4.96 -32.24 22.14
CA ALA A 33 3.60 -32.23 21.63
C ALA A 33 2.65 -33.04 22.52
N LEU A 34 3.06 -34.25 22.92
CA LEU A 34 2.31 -35.09 23.88
C LEU A 34 2.06 -34.33 25.20
N LYS A 35 3.05 -33.62 25.71
CA LYS A 35 2.90 -32.82 26.92
C LYS A 35 1.90 -31.68 26.72
N LEU A 36 1.99 -30.94 25.62
CA LEU A 36 1.03 -29.88 25.29
C LEU A 36 -0.41 -30.40 25.22
N PHE A 37 -0.62 -31.55 24.57
CA PHE A 37 -1.93 -32.18 24.54
C PHE A 37 -2.37 -32.67 25.91
N SER A 38 -1.48 -33.26 26.72
CA SER A 38 -1.80 -33.67 28.09
C SER A 38 -2.23 -32.51 28.98
N ASP A 39 -1.62 -31.31 28.79
CA ASP A 39 -1.94 -30.09 29.52
C ASP A 39 -3.27 -29.46 29.06
N SER A 40 -3.67 -29.69 27.80
CA SER A 40 -4.90 -29.11 27.22
C SER A 40 -6.14 -30.01 27.35
N LEU A 41 -5.98 -31.32 27.41
CA LEU A 41 -7.07 -32.28 27.45
C LEU A 41 -7.71 -32.37 28.84
N GLU A 42 -9.05 -32.53 28.86
CA GLU A 42 -9.82 -32.87 30.04
C GLU A 42 -10.38 -34.29 29.88
N ILE A 43 -9.83 -35.23 30.62
CA ILE A 43 -10.25 -36.63 30.60
C ILE A 43 -10.69 -37.05 32.01
N SER A 44 -11.88 -37.62 32.13
CA SER A 44 -12.40 -38.10 33.42
C SER A 44 -11.43 -39.12 34.02
N GLY A 45 -11.06 -38.92 35.28
CA GLY A 45 -10.12 -39.78 36.00
C GLY A 45 -8.64 -39.37 35.92
N PHE A 46 -8.28 -38.35 35.13
CA PHE A 46 -6.91 -37.86 35.05
C PHE A 46 -6.82 -36.36 35.32
N ARG A 47 -5.74 -35.96 36.03
CA ARG A 47 -5.42 -34.54 36.23
C ARG A 47 -4.76 -33.98 34.95
N LYS A 48 -5.10 -32.76 34.59
CA LYS A 48 -4.43 -32.03 33.49
C LYS A 48 -2.89 -32.09 33.62
N GLY A 49 -2.20 -32.36 32.54
CA GLY A 49 -0.74 -32.48 32.50
C GLY A 49 -0.15 -33.81 33.03
N HIS A 50 -1.01 -34.72 33.51
CA HIS A 50 -0.63 -36.02 34.04
C HIS A 50 -1.36 -37.18 33.34
N ILE A 51 -1.81 -36.99 32.13
CA ILE A 51 -2.45 -38.00 31.32
C ILE A 51 -1.37 -38.90 30.72
N PRO A 52 -1.44 -40.24 30.86
CA PRO A 52 -0.44 -41.15 30.23
C PRO A 52 -0.42 -41.00 28.71
N GLU A 53 0.80 -41.14 28.11
CA GLU A 53 1.02 -40.95 26.69
C GLU A 53 0.09 -41.80 25.80
N ASN A 54 -0.13 -43.08 26.17
CA ASN A 54 -0.99 -43.97 25.42
C ASN A 54 -2.46 -43.45 25.36
N ILE A 55 -2.96 -42.85 26.44
CA ILE A 55 -4.29 -42.30 26.50
C ILE A 55 -4.37 -41.00 25.66
N VAL A 56 -3.35 -40.15 25.73
CA VAL A 56 -3.24 -38.94 24.85
C VAL A 56 -3.26 -39.38 23.41
N THR A 57 -2.42 -40.35 23.05
CA THR A 57 -2.31 -40.85 21.65
C THR A 57 -3.63 -41.47 21.16
N GLU A 58 -4.31 -42.21 22.01
CA GLU A 58 -5.65 -42.80 21.68
C GLU A 58 -6.70 -41.70 21.42
N LYS A 59 -6.70 -40.63 22.21
CA LYS A 59 -7.71 -39.56 22.12
C LYS A 59 -7.42 -38.53 21.02
N VAL A 60 -6.17 -38.15 20.83
CA VAL A 60 -5.75 -37.12 19.85
C VAL A 60 -5.49 -37.73 18.48
N GLY A 61 -4.96 -38.94 18.46
CA GLY A 61 -4.43 -39.60 17.25
C GLY A 61 -2.97 -39.25 16.96
N GLU A 62 -2.19 -40.27 16.60
CA GLU A 62 -0.74 -40.11 16.31
C GLU A 62 -0.47 -39.07 15.23
N GLY A 63 -1.32 -38.98 14.19
CA GLY A 63 -1.15 -38.01 13.10
C GLY A 63 -1.13 -36.55 13.60
N LYS A 64 -2.09 -36.17 14.45
CA LYS A 64 -2.14 -34.81 15.03
C LYS A 64 -0.97 -34.52 15.97
N ILE A 65 -0.50 -35.54 16.70
CA ILE A 65 0.67 -35.41 17.57
C ILE A 65 1.93 -35.16 16.74
N LEU A 66 2.08 -35.85 15.62
CA LEU A 66 3.20 -35.67 14.72
C LEU A 66 3.16 -34.32 13.99
N GLU A 67 1.96 -33.86 13.59
CA GLU A 67 1.78 -32.51 13.02
C GLU A 67 2.22 -31.42 14.02
N GLU A 68 1.76 -31.49 15.26
CA GLU A 68 2.15 -30.57 16.33
C GLU A 68 3.67 -30.65 16.61
N ALA A 69 4.23 -31.88 16.58
CA ALA A 69 5.66 -32.08 16.77
C ALA A 69 6.49 -31.39 15.66
N VAL A 70 6.03 -31.43 14.41
CA VAL A 70 6.65 -30.71 13.28
C VAL A 70 6.49 -29.21 13.44
N ASP A 71 5.33 -28.72 13.89
CA ASP A 71 5.11 -27.30 14.16
C ASP A 71 6.08 -26.78 15.23
N ILE A 72 6.28 -27.51 16.30
CA ILE A 72 7.27 -27.19 17.34
C ILE A 72 8.67 -27.17 16.73
N LEU A 73 9.01 -28.18 15.92
CA LEU A 73 10.31 -28.31 15.26
C LEU A 73 10.61 -27.10 14.37
N LEU A 74 9.63 -26.70 13.57
CA LEU A 74 9.75 -25.53 12.69
C LEU A 74 9.88 -24.24 13.50
N LYS A 75 9.06 -24.01 14.51
CA LYS A 75 9.13 -22.80 15.37
C LYS A 75 10.51 -22.65 16.03
N GLU A 76 11.15 -23.76 16.41
CA GLU A 76 12.46 -23.74 17.09
C GLU A 76 13.65 -23.57 16.14
N HIS A 77 13.55 -24.11 14.92
CA HIS A 77 14.70 -24.22 14.01
C HIS A 77 14.61 -23.32 12.78
N PHE A 78 13.41 -23.06 12.26
CA PHE A 78 13.23 -22.29 11.03
C PHE A 78 13.83 -20.88 11.08
N PRO A 79 13.65 -20.06 12.17
CA PRO A 79 14.30 -18.76 12.26
C PRO A 79 15.83 -18.83 12.16
N LYS A 80 16.44 -19.86 12.77
CA LYS A 80 17.88 -20.06 12.74
C LYS A 80 18.38 -20.45 11.35
N ILE A 81 17.59 -21.24 10.61
CA ILE A 81 17.90 -21.62 9.24
C ILE A 81 17.89 -20.39 8.33
N ILE A 82 16.85 -19.54 8.45
CA ILE A 82 16.74 -18.29 7.70
C ILE A 82 17.93 -17.37 7.94
N GLU A 83 18.35 -17.23 9.20
CA GLU A 83 19.51 -16.43 9.59
C GLU A 83 20.83 -17.01 9.04
N GLN A 84 21.03 -18.33 9.13
CA GLN A 84 22.22 -19.02 8.63
C GLN A 84 22.34 -18.91 7.09
N GLU A 85 21.23 -19.07 6.39
CA GLU A 85 21.16 -18.95 4.93
C GLU A 85 21.14 -17.48 4.44
N LYS A 86 21.09 -16.50 5.36
CA LYS A 86 21.04 -15.05 5.08
C LYS A 86 19.92 -14.67 4.09
N LEU A 87 18.72 -15.15 4.36
CA LEU A 87 17.58 -14.97 3.48
C LEU A 87 16.68 -13.87 4.03
N ASP A 88 16.46 -12.84 3.20
CA ASP A 88 15.50 -11.76 3.48
C ASP A 88 14.11 -12.19 3.01
N ILE A 89 13.38 -12.92 3.85
CA ILE A 89 12.07 -13.45 3.52
C ILE A 89 10.96 -12.40 3.63
N ILE A 90 9.99 -12.52 2.72
CA ILE A 90 8.78 -11.70 2.71
C ILE A 90 7.57 -12.61 2.97
N GLY A 91 6.75 -12.22 3.94
CA GLY A 91 5.53 -12.93 4.28
C GLY A 91 5.77 -14.25 5.01
N ARG A 92 4.79 -15.14 4.94
CA ARG A 92 4.85 -16.46 5.56
C ARG A 92 5.29 -17.51 4.55
N PRO A 93 6.15 -18.48 4.95
CA PRO A 93 6.48 -19.58 4.08
C PRO A 93 5.27 -20.48 3.80
N ASN A 94 5.20 -21.00 2.58
CA ASN A 94 4.31 -22.12 2.28
C ASN A 94 5.08 -23.41 2.62
N VAL A 95 4.66 -24.09 3.68
CA VAL A 95 5.34 -25.27 4.21
C VAL A 95 4.56 -26.53 3.82
N SER A 96 5.27 -27.50 3.28
CA SER A 96 4.76 -28.85 3.00
C SER A 96 5.67 -29.90 3.63
N ILE A 97 5.08 -30.85 4.32
CA ILE A 97 5.79 -32.00 4.90
C ILE A 97 5.82 -33.09 3.82
N THR A 98 7.00 -33.42 3.33
CA THR A 98 7.15 -34.42 2.26
C THR A 98 7.36 -35.83 2.80
N LYS A 99 7.88 -35.95 4.04
CA LYS A 99 8.02 -37.22 4.72
C LYS A 99 7.87 -37.07 6.23
N LEU A 100 6.95 -37.83 6.80
CA LEU A 100 6.67 -37.83 8.23
C LEU A 100 6.33 -39.25 8.70
N ALA A 101 7.28 -39.86 9.39
CA ALA A 101 7.09 -41.19 10.02
C ALA A 101 8.05 -41.36 11.19
N LEU A 102 7.56 -41.98 12.27
CA LEU A 102 8.35 -42.29 13.44
C LEU A 102 9.57 -43.15 13.07
N GLY A 103 10.71 -42.86 13.68
CA GLY A 103 11.99 -43.58 13.42
C GLY A 103 12.62 -43.27 12.06
N ASN A 104 12.07 -42.33 11.29
CA ASN A 104 12.60 -41.87 10.02
C ASN A 104 12.92 -40.36 10.07
N PRO A 105 13.84 -39.88 9.20
CA PRO A 105 14.04 -38.46 9.03
C PRO A 105 12.75 -37.74 8.58
N VAL A 106 12.50 -36.54 9.12
CA VAL A 106 11.42 -35.66 8.69
C VAL A 106 11.93 -34.81 7.55
N GLU A 107 11.24 -34.86 6.41
CA GLU A 107 11.58 -34.04 5.26
C GLU A 107 10.50 -32.96 5.08
N ILE A 108 10.95 -31.72 5.06
CA ILE A 108 10.08 -30.53 4.97
C ILE A 108 10.57 -29.68 3.80
N LYS A 109 9.62 -29.23 3.00
CA LYS A 109 9.83 -28.29 1.93
C LYS A 109 9.13 -26.98 2.29
N ALA A 110 9.84 -25.87 2.31
CA ALA A 110 9.31 -24.54 2.55
C ALA A 110 9.62 -23.64 1.36
N THR A 111 8.59 -23.01 0.79
CA THR A 111 8.73 -22.02 -0.29
C THR A 111 8.31 -20.66 0.22
N PHE A 112 9.11 -19.64 -0.04
CA PHE A 112 8.83 -18.28 0.38
C PHE A 112 9.39 -17.26 -0.61
N ALA A 113 8.84 -16.07 -0.59
CA ALA A 113 9.32 -14.94 -1.35
C ALA A 113 10.51 -14.29 -0.62
N THR A 114 11.45 -13.77 -1.40
CA THR A 114 12.56 -12.93 -0.91
C THR A 114 12.50 -11.55 -1.52
N ILE A 115 13.20 -10.59 -0.91
CA ILE A 115 13.36 -9.26 -1.50
C ILE A 115 14.08 -9.41 -2.84
N PRO A 116 13.48 -8.94 -3.96
CA PRO A 116 14.10 -9.02 -5.28
C PRO A 116 15.46 -8.33 -5.31
N SER A 117 16.46 -9.00 -5.84
CA SER A 117 17.75 -8.39 -6.14
C SER A 117 17.72 -7.82 -7.56
N PHE A 118 18.02 -6.53 -7.70
CA PHE A 118 18.05 -5.82 -8.97
C PHE A 118 19.10 -4.69 -8.94
N GLU A 119 19.52 -4.26 -10.12
CA GLU A 119 20.39 -3.12 -10.28
C GLU A 119 19.57 -1.85 -10.55
N LEU A 120 19.95 -0.75 -9.88
CA LEU A 120 19.35 0.55 -10.14
C LEU A 120 19.81 1.07 -11.51
N PRO A 121 18.91 1.65 -12.30
CA PRO A 121 19.31 2.42 -13.47
C PRO A 121 20.04 3.70 -13.03
N ASP A 122 20.60 4.42 -13.98
CA ASP A 122 21.14 5.77 -13.70
C ASP A 122 19.99 6.75 -13.44
N TYR A 123 19.41 6.66 -12.22
CA TYR A 123 18.27 7.49 -11.80
C TYR A 123 18.61 8.99 -11.78
N ARG A 124 19.90 9.35 -11.59
CA ARG A 124 20.34 10.76 -11.64
C ARG A 124 20.22 11.31 -13.05
N LYS A 125 20.67 10.55 -14.05
CA LYS A 125 20.52 10.92 -15.45
C LYS A 125 19.05 10.98 -15.87
N ILE A 126 18.22 10.04 -15.42
CA ILE A 126 16.79 10.05 -15.66
C ILE A 126 16.14 11.33 -15.09
N ALA A 127 16.46 11.69 -13.85
CA ALA A 127 15.96 12.90 -13.21
C ALA A 127 16.35 14.19 -13.94
N VAL A 128 17.61 14.30 -14.38
CA VAL A 128 18.10 15.45 -15.15
C VAL A 128 17.42 15.52 -16.53
N SER A 129 17.28 14.40 -17.23
CA SER A 129 16.64 14.40 -18.57
C SER A 129 15.15 14.75 -18.49
N SER A 130 14.45 14.34 -17.43
CA SER A 130 13.04 14.71 -17.20
C SER A 130 12.86 16.21 -16.97
N LYS A 131 13.84 16.87 -16.33
CA LYS A 131 13.83 18.33 -16.13
C LYS A 131 13.96 19.09 -17.44
N GLN A 132 14.82 18.63 -18.34
CA GLN A 132 14.98 19.24 -19.66
C GLN A 132 13.73 19.08 -20.53
N SER A 133 13.02 17.96 -20.41
CA SER A 133 11.76 17.71 -21.12
C SER A 133 10.59 18.53 -20.55
N ALA A 134 10.58 18.80 -19.24
CA ALA A 134 9.56 19.59 -18.56
C ALA A 134 9.83 21.12 -18.69
N ALA A 135 11.08 21.54 -18.80
CA ALA A 135 11.49 22.95 -18.92
C ALA A 135 11.10 23.61 -20.26
N SER A 136 10.32 22.94 -21.11
CA SER A 136 9.74 23.55 -22.29
C SER A 136 8.59 24.48 -21.90
N LYS A 137 8.94 25.73 -21.59
CA LYS A 137 8.10 26.91 -21.32
C LYS A 137 7.35 26.86 -19.99
N GLU A 138 7.78 27.68 -19.01
CA GLU A 138 6.81 28.22 -18.03
C GLU A 138 5.62 28.74 -18.85
N GLU A 139 4.51 28.00 -18.82
CA GLU A 139 3.28 28.44 -19.45
C GLU A 139 2.80 29.66 -18.67
N GLU A 140 3.05 30.86 -19.23
CA GLU A 140 2.49 32.08 -18.66
C GLU A 140 0.98 31.96 -18.53
N VAL A 141 0.44 32.56 -17.48
CA VAL A 141 -1.00 32.61 -17.29
C VAL A 141 -1.59 33.59 -18.31
N THR A 142 -2.45 33.10 -19.17
CA THR A 142 -3.11 33.91 -20.20
C THR A 142 -4.33 34.64 -19.64
N ASP A 143 -4.67 35.79 -20.21
CA ASP A 143 -5.90 36.51 -19.85
C ASP A 143 -7.14 35.65 -20.08
N LYS A 144 -7.14 34.79 -21.09
CA LYS A 144 -8.22 33.85 -21.37
C LYS A 144 -8.45 32.89 -20.19
N GLU A 145 -7.38 32.33 -19.60
CA GLU A 145 -7.52 31.43 -18.44
C GLU A 145 -8.10 32.16 -17.23
N ILE A 146 -7.74 33.43 -17.03
CA ILE A 146 -8.32 34.27 -15.96
C ILE A 146 -9.80 34.51 -16.23
N ASP A 147 -10.16 34.84 -17.47
CA ASP A 147 -11.56 35.10 -17.85
C ASP A 147 -12.41 33.81 -17.79
N ASP A 148 -11.86 32.64 -18.14
CA ASP A 148 -12.53 31.35 -18.01
C ASP A 148 -12.86 31.02 -16.52
N VAL A 149 -11.90 31.27 -15.60
CA VAL A 149 -12.13 31.12 -14.15
C VAL A 149 -13.16 32.11 -13.63
N LEU A 150 -13.09 33.39 -14.06
CA LEU A 150 -14.09 34.40 -13.70
C LEU A 150 -15.49 34.02 -14.17
N LEU A 151 -15.59 33.51 -15.39
CA LEU A 151 -16.86 33.04 -15.94
C LEU A 151 -17.41 31.89 -15.08
N GLN A 152 -16.57 30.96 -14.66
CA GLN A 152 -16.99 29.83 -13.80
C GLN A 152 -17.46 30.33 -12.41
N ILE A 153 -16.78 31.34 -11.84
CA ILE A 153 -17.17 31.92 -10.56
C ILE A 153 -18.55 32.64 -10.71
N ARG A 154 -18.76 33.36 -11.81
CA ARG A 154 -20.04 34.01 -12.11
C ARG A 154 -21.17 33.00 -12.27
N LYS A 155 -20.93 31.89 -12.98
CA LYS A 155 -21.89 30.79 -13.13
C LYS A 155 -22.24 30.17 -11.77
N ASN A 156 -21.25 29.82 -10.98
CA ASN A 156 -21.44 29.24 -9.64
C ASN A 156 -22.26 30.19 -8.74
N LYS A 157 -22.02 31.50 -8.83
CA LYS A 157 -22.79 32.50 -8.08
C LYS A 157 -24.23 32.58 -8.56
N ALA A 158 -24.47 32.57 -9.87
CA ALA A 158 -25.82 32.55 -10.42
C ALA A 158 -26.61 31.31 -9.95
N HIS A 159 -25.99 30.15 -9.95
CA HIS A 159 -26.59 28.93 -9.42
C HIS A 159 -26.87 29.01 -7.92
N PHE A 160 -25.92 29.53 -7.13
CA PHE A 160 -26.11 29.73 -5.70
C PHE A 160 -27.28 30.67 -5.39
N ASP A 161 -27.34 31.81 -6.08
CA ASP A 161 -28.41 32.82 -5.90
C ASP A 161 -29.78 32.27 -6.31
N TYR A 162 -29.83 31.46 -7.36
CA TYR A 162 -31.05 30.75 -7.78
C TYR A 162 -31.57 29.82 -6.70
N HIS A 163 -30.68 28.94 -6.17
CA HIS A 163 -31.05 28.00 -5.12
C HIS A 163 -31.45 28.68 -3.80
N GLN A 164 -30.82 29.80 -3.48
CA GLN A 164 -31.21 30.60 -2.31
C GLN A 164 -32.65 31.17 -2.46
N LYS A 165 -33.03 31.54 -3.68
CA LYS A 165 -34.37 32.06 -3.97
C LYS A 165 -35.42 30.94 -4.15
N ASN A 166 -34.99 29.74 -4.52
CA ASN A 166 -35.86 28.60 -4.83
C ASN A 166 -35.42 27.34 -4.06
N PRO A 167 -35.55 27.29 -2.73
CA PRO A 167 -35.02 26.19 -1.91
C PRO A 167 -35.70 24.85 -2.15
N ASP A 168 -36.91 24.83 -2.69
CA ASP A 168 -37.71 23.63 -2.93
C ASP A 168 -37.49 23.01 -4.33
N ASP A 169 -36.74 23.68 -5.20
CA ASP A 169 -36.46 23.19 -6.54
C ASP A 169 -35.30 22.16 -6.54
N LYS A 170 -35.69 20.88 -6.61
CA LYS A 170 -34.75 19.74 -6.63
C LYS A 170 -34.39 19.24 -8.02
N ASP A 171 -35.02 19.79 -9.08
CA ASP A 171 -34.86 19.27 -10.45
C ASP A 171 -33.88 20.15 -11.27
N HIS A 172 -32.59 19.81 -11.12
CA HIS A 172 -31.46 20.59 -11.64
C HIS A 172 -31.29 20.53 -13.17
N LYS A 173 -32.04 19.68 -13.92
CA LYS A 173 -31.72 19.36 -15.31
C LYS A 173 -32.10 20.45 -16.34
N HIS A 174 -33.08 21.29 -16.05
CA HIS A 174 -33.57 22.29 -17.00
C HIS A 174 -33.08 23.72 -16.77
N ILE A 175 -32.55 24.00 -15.59
CA ILE A 175 -32.18 25.35 -15.15
C ILE A 175 -30.76 25.73 -15.58
N ASN A 176 -29.86 24.75 -15.73
CA ASN A 176 -28.44 24.98 -15.99
C ASN A 176 -28.19 25.75 -17.31
N LEU A 177 -28.94 25.49 -18.35
CA LEU A 177 -28.70 26.08 -19.66
C LEU A 177 -29.10 27.59 -19.72
N ASP A 178 -30.14 28.01 -18.98
CA ASP A 178 -30.60 29.40 -18.99
C ASP A 178 -29.81 30.25 -17.98
N LEU A 179 -29.42 29.72 -16.83
CA LEU A 179 -28.60 30.44 -15.86
C LEU A 179 -27.14 30.64 -16.32
N GLU A 180 -26.67 29.85 -17.26
CA GLU A 180 -25.30 29.94 -17.79
C GLU A 180 -25.16 30.91 -18.98
N LYS A 181 -26.26 31.49 -19.46
CA LYS A 181 -26.20 32.53 -20.49
C LYS A 181 -25.61 33.81 -19.90
N GLU A 182 -24.77 34.47 -20.68
CA GLU A 182 -24.03 35.67 -20.24
C GLU A 182 -24.93 36.78 -19.73
N GLU A 183 -26.14 36.93 -20.30
CA GLU A 183 -27.18 37.89 -19.91
C GLU A 183 -27.75 37.64 -18.50
N ASN A 184 -27.67 36.41 -17.98
CA ASN A 184 -28.18 36.00 -16.67
C ASN A 184 -27.08 35.89 -15.61
N LEU A 185 -25.82 36.10 -16.00
CA LEU A 185 -24.70 36.04 -15.07
C LEU A 185 -24.57 37.38 -14.29
N PRO A 186 -24.18 37.31 -13.00
CA PRO A 186 -23.88 38.51 -12.24
C PRO A 186 -22.85 39.39 -12.97
N GLU A 187 -23.06 40.69 -12.97
CA GLU A 187 -22.14 41.66 -13.58
C GLU A 187 -20.78 41.61 -12.85
N LEU A 188 -19.69 41.62 -13.63
CA LEU A 188 -18.35 41.63 -13.08
C LEU A 188 -17.96 43.06 -12.68
N ASN A 189 -18.27 43.42 -11.44
CA ASN A 189 -17.97 44.72 -10.85
C ASN A 189 -17.35 44.54 -9.44
N ASP A 190 -17.00 45.65 -8.77
CA ASP A 190 -16.35 45.60 -7.46
C ASP A 190 -17.25 45.04 -6.36
N GLU A 191 -18.58 45.14 -6.51
CA GLU A 191 -19.51 44.49 -5.57
C GLU A 191 -19.48 42.98 -5.73
N PHE A 192 -19.38 42.48 -6.96
CA PHE A 192 -19.18 41.06 -7.23
C PHE A 192 -17.85 40.57 -6.64
N ALA A 193 -16.76 41.34 -6.80
CA ALA A 193 -15.47 40.98 -6.24
C ALA A 193 -15.48 40.84 -4.71
N LYS A 194 -16.18 41.76 -4.02
CA LYS A 194 -16.39 41.70 -2.55
C LYS A 194 -17.18 40.46 -2.14
N MET A 195 -18.18 40.07 -2.91
CA MET A 195 -18.99 38.88 -2.62
C MET A 195 -18.24 37.56 -2.92
N ALA A 196 -17.38 37.55 -3.94
CA ALA A 196 -16.64 36.37 -4.37
C ALA A 196 -15.54 35.93 -3.39
N GLY A 197 -15.04 36.85 -2.53
CA GLY A 197 -13.99 36.49 -1.56
C GLY A 197 -13.42 37.68 -0.78
N ASN A 198 -14.22 38.71 -0.51
CA ASN A 198 -13.82 39.94 0.19
C ASN A 198 -12.67 40.72 -0.49
N PHE A 199 -12.59 40.68 -1.84
CA PHE A 199 -11.63 41.45 -2.62
C PHE A 199 -12.08 42.91 -2.71
N LYS A 200 -11.15 43.85 -2.79
CA LYS A 200 -11.47 45.30 -2.87
C LYS A 200 -12.18 45.66 -4.16
N ASP A 201 -11.67 45.11 -5.26
CA ASP A 201 -12.09 45.39 -6.62
C ASP A 201 -11.85 44.19 -7.54
N VAL A 202 -12.30 44.29 -8.77
CA VAL A 202 -12.12 43.25 -9.80
C VAL A 202 -10.62 43.01 -10.12
N ALA A 203 -9.77 44.03 -9.99
CA ALA A 203 -8.37 43.92 -10.30
C ALA A 203 -7.67 42.97 -9.28
N GLU A 204 -7.93 43.14 -7.98
CA GLU A 204 -7.42 42.28 -6.92
C GLU A 204 -7.91 40.82 -7.09
N LEU A 205 -9.20 40.64 -7.45
CA LEU A 205 -9.76 39.32 -7.76
C LEU A 205 -8.98 38.65 -8.94
N LYS A 206 -8.78 39.41 -10.04
CA LYS A 206 -8.02 38.90 -11.18
C LYS A 206 -6.57 38.52 -10.82
N GLU A 207 -5.91 39.38 -10.04
CA GLU A 207 -4.55 39.09 -9.57
C GLU A 207 -4.48 37.81 -8.73
N LYS A 208 -5.44 37.62 -7.84
CA LYS A 208 -5.51 36.39 -7.02
C LYS A 208 -5.79 35.15 -7.84
N ILE A 209 -6.67 35.22 -8.82
CA ILE A 209 -6.93 34.14 -9.78
C ILE A 209 -5.63 33.80 -10.54
N LYS A 210 -4.91 34.81 -11.01
CA LYS A 210 -3.63 34.63 -11.70
C LYS A 210 -2.59 33.92 -10.84
N GLU A 211 -2.45 34.29 -9.56
CA GLU A 211 -1.58 33.61 -8.60
C GLU A 211 -1.99 32.14 -8.40
N ASN A 212 -3.30 31.88 -8.26
CA ASN A 212 -3.81 30.53 -8.07
C ASN A 212 -3.54 29.67 -9.31
N ILE A 213 -3.84 30.14 -10.52
CA ILE A 213 -3.56 29.43 -11.78
C ILE A 213 -2.05 29.15 -11.90
N LYS A 214 -1.20 30.14 -11.58
CA LYS A 214 0.25 29.96 -11.59
C LYS A 214 0.70 28.86 -10.63
N THR A 215 0.12 28.82 -9.45
CA THR A 215 0.40 27.78 -8.43
C THR A 215 -0.06 26.41 -8.91
N GLU A 216 -1.28 26.31 -9.47
CA GLU A 216 -1.79 25.05 -10.04
C GLU A 216 -0.95 24.54 -11.21
N LYS A 217 -0.52 25.43 -12.11
CA LYS A 217 0.36 25.07 -13.22
C LYS A 217 1.69 24.50 -12.70
N LYS A 218 2.30 25.13 -11.69
CA LYS A 218 3.53 24.63 -11.05
C LYS A 218 3.34 23.25 -10.42
N VAL A 219 2.25 23.07 -9.67
CA VAL A 219 1.95 21.76 -9.06
C VAL A 219 1.77 20.70 -10.15
N ARG A 220 1.00 21.01 -11.19
CA ARG A 220 0.77 20.08 -12.32
C ARG A 220 2.06 19.75 -13.07
N GLU A 221 2.97 20.70 -13.23
CA GLU A 221 4.28 20.47 -13.84
C GLU A 221 5.13 19.52 -12.99
N ILE A 222 5.17 19.75 -11.68
CA ILE A 222 5.89 18.86 -10.74
C ILE A 222 5.30 17.44 -10.81
N GLU A 223 3.98 17.31 -10.80
CA GLU A 223 3.32 16.01 -10.89
C GLU A 223 3.61 15.29 -12.23
N LYS A 224 3.55 16.01 -13.35
CA LYS A 224 3.92 15.47 -14.66
C LYS A 224 5.38 15.00 -14.67
N ARG A 225 6.28 15.79 -14.10
CA ARG A 225 7.70 15.43 -14.00
C ARG A 225 7.90 14.20 -13.12
N ARG A 226 7.24 14.12 -11.98
CA ARG A 226 7.24 12.93 -11.10
C ARG A 226 6.78 11.69 -11.85
N ALA A 227 5.67 11.80 -12.55
CA ALA A 227 5.13 10.69 -13.34
C ALA A 227 6.12 10.23 -14.42
N ALA A 228 6.73 11.16 -15.15
CA ALA A 228 7.74 10.85 -16.17
C ALA A 228 9.00 10.18 -15.58
N ILE A 229 9.49 10.65 -14.42
CA ILE A 229 10.62 10.02 -13.72
C ILE A 229 10.25 8.59 -13.31
N MET A 230 9.09 8.39 -12.72
CA MET A 230 8.63 7.07 -12.28
C MET A 230 8.46 6.10 -13.45
N GLU A 231 7.91 6.58 -14.58
CA GLU A 231 7.77 5.77 -15.80
C GLU A 231 9.12 5.35 -16.37
N GLU A 232 10.08 6.26 -16.48
CA GLU A 232 11.42 5.94 -16.96
C GLU A 232 12.20 5.04 -15.99
N LEU A 233 12.03 5.20 -14.68
CA LEU A 233 12.59 4.27 -13.69
C LEU A 233 12.03 2.86 -13.88
N LEU A 234 10.70 2.73 -14.03
CA LEU A 234 10.05 1.44 -14.27
C LEU A 234 10.52 0.77 -15.55
N LYS A 235 10.64 1.53 -16.64
CA LYS A 235 11.05 1.04 -17.95
C LYS A 235 12.50 0.54 -17.97
N ASN A 236 13.38 1.24 -17.25
CA ASN A 236 14.82 0.94 -17.22
C ASN A 236 15.21 -0.03 -16.10
N THR A 237 14.26 -0.49 -15.28
CA THR A 237 14.54 -1.44 -14.17
C THR A 237 13.85 -2.77 -14.40
N LYS A 238 14.63 -3.85 -14.48
CA LYS A 238 14.10 -5.21 -14.57
C LYS A 238 14.01 -5.81 -13.17
N ILE A 239 12.80 -6.01 -12.68
CA ILE A 239 12.53 -6.61 -11.38
C ILE A 239 11.51 -7.73 -11.58
N GLU A 240 11.83 -8.94 -11.14
CA GLU A 240 10.89 -10.04 -11.03
C GLU A 240 10.22 -9.99 -9.67
N LEU A 241 8.96 -9.56 -9.63
CA LEU A 241 8.22 -9.42 -8.37
C LEU A 241 7.68 -10.77 -7.89
N PRO A 242 7.86 -11.10 -6.59
CA PRO A 242 7.07 -12.15 -5.95
C PRO A 242 5.58 -11.81 -5.97
N GLU A 243 4.74 -12.80 -6.18
CA GLU A 243 3.27 -12.62 -6.23
C GLU A 243 2.73 -11.98 -4.94
N ILE A 244 3.33 -12.28 -3.79
CA ILE A 244 2.91 -11.73 -2.50
C ILE A 244 3.00 -10.21 -2.43
N LEU A 245 4.00 -9.59 -3.07
CA LEU A 245 4.12 -8.12 -3.12
C LEU A 245 3.01 -7.50 -3.97
N VAL A 246 2.70 -8.13 -5.11
CA VAL A 246 1.61 -7.67 -6.00
C VAL A 246 0.27 -7.81 -5.29
N THR A 247 0.02 -8.94 -4.65
CA THR A 247 -1.20 -9.20 -3.89
C THR A 247 -1.35 -8.19 -2.74
N SER A 248 -0.29 -7.94 -1.97
CA SER A 248 -0.30 -6.95 -0.89
C SER A 248 -0.65 -5.55 -1.39
N GLU A 249 -0.07 -5.10 -2.51
CA GLU A 249 -0.40 -3.79 -3.09
C GLU A 249 -1.82 -3.74 -3.68
N THR A 250 -2.31 -4.85 -4.20
CA THR A 250 -3.69 -4.98 -4.68
C THR A 250 -4.68 -4.85 -3.51
N GLU A 251 -4.41 -5.53 -2.40
CA GLU A 251 -5.24 -5.45 -1.20
C GLU A 251 -5.23 -4.04 -0.58
N LYS A 252 -4.09 -3.36 -0.55
CA LYS A 252 -4.00 -1.95 -0.12
C LYS A 252 -4.82 -1.03 -1.01
N SER A 253 -4.74 -1.21 -2.34
CA SER A 253 -5.51 -0.39 -3.30
C SER A 253 -7.01 -0.62 -3.14
N LEU A 254 -7.43 -1.85 -2.88
CA LEU A 254 -8.82 -2.19 -2.63
C LEU A 254 -9.31 -1.62 -1.28
N ALA A 255 -8.50 -1.72 -0.23
CA ALA A 255 -8.81 -1.14 1.08
C ALA A 255 -8.97 0.38 1.00
N GLN A 256 -8.07 1.06 0.28
CA GLN A 256 -8.18 2.50 0.03
C GLN A 256 -9.47 2.85 -0.70
N MET A 257 -9.82 2.11 -1.75
CA MET A 257 -11.06 2.32 -2.48
C MET A 257 -12.30 2.15 -1.59
N LYS A 258 -12.31 1.12 -0.73
CA LYS A 258 -13.39 0.90 0.25
C LYS A 258 -13.54 2.09 1.22
N ASP A 259 -12.42 2.61 1.70
CA ASP A 259 -12.39 3.77 2.60
C ASP A 259 -12.89 5.05 1.89
N ASP A 260 -12.44 5.29 0.67
CA ASP A 260 -12.87 6.45 -0.12
C ASP A 260 -14.40 6.41 -0.42
N ILE A 261 -14.94 5.23 -0.75
CA ILE A 261 -16.38 5.03 -0.95
C ILE A 261 -17.15 5.28 0.35
N ALA A 262 -16.66 4.77 1.48
CA ALA A 262 -17.28 4.98 2.78
C ALA A 262 -17.26 6.46 3.19
N ARG A 263 -16.17 7.19 2.95
CA ARG A 263 -16.07 8.64 3.20
C ARG A 263 -17.02 9.45 2.33
N ALA A 264 -17.29 8.98 1.10
CA ALA A 264 -18.30 9.57 0.24
C ALA A 264 -19.74 9.26 0.67
N GLY A 265 -19.95 8.50 1.77
CA GLY A 265 -21.27 8.17 2.31
C GLY A 265 -21.95 7.00 1.60
N HIS A 266 -21.21 6.22 0.79
CA HIS A 266 -21.74 5.08 0.06
C HIS A 266 -21.28 3.76 0.65
N LYS A 267 -22.05 2.67 0.37
CA LYS A 267 -21.65 1.31 0.73
C LYS A 267 -20.88 0.67 -0.43
N PHE A 268 -19.88 -0.12 -0.10
CA PHE A 268 -19.07 -0.80 -1.10
C PHE A 268 -19.87 -1.82 -1.93
N GLU A 269 -20.85 -2.49 -1.31
CA GLU A 269 -21.74 -3.44 -1.98
C GLU A 269 -22.62 -2.76 -3.05
N ASP A 270 -23.11 -1.56 -2.76
CA ASP A 270 -23.91 -0.76 -3.69
C ASP A 270 -23.05 -0.32 -4.88
N TYR A 271 -21.81 0.09 -4.62
CA TYR A 271 -20.85 0.40 -5.66
C TYR A 271 -20.57 -0.81 -6.57
N LEU A 272 -20.30 -2.00 -6.01
CA LEU A 272 -20.07 -3.22 -6.78
C LEU A 272 -21.28 -3.54 -7.70
N THR A 273 -22.50 -3.37 -7.18
CA THR A 273 -23.73 -3.56 -7.94
C THR A 273 -23.84 -2.58 -9.11
N GLN A 274 -23.52 -1.30 -8.88
CA GLN A 274 -23.57 -0.24 -9.87
C GLN A 274 -22.55 -0.47 -10.99
N VAL A 275 -21.33 -0.86 -10.67
CA VAL A 275 -20.26 -1.14 -11.68
C VAL A 275 -20.36 -2.54 -12.27
N LYS A 276 -21.26 -3.40 -11.77
CA LYS A 276 -21.45 -4.79 -12.20
C LYS A 276 -20.18 -5.62 -12.15
N LYS A 277 -19.40 -5.46 -11.08
CA LYS A 277 -18.15 -6.18 -10.83
C LYS A 277 -18.17 -6.83 -9.46
N SER A 278 -17.46 -7.95 -9.35
CA SER A 278 -17.13 -8.56 -8.06
C SER A 278 -15.85 -7.96 -7.47
N GLU A 279 -15.60 -8.18 -6.19
CA GLU A 279 -14.33 -7.80 -5.55
C GLU A 279 -13.12 -8.47 -6.24
N GLU A 280 -13.29 -9.71 -6.69
CA GLU A 280 -12.27 -10.46 -7.44
C GLU A 280 -11.96 -9.81 -8.81
N ASP A 281 -12.96 -9.26 -9.48
CA ASP A 281 -12.76 -8.56 -10.75
C ASP A 281 -12.02 -7.23 -10.53
N LEU A 282 -12.33 -6.50 -9.45
CA LEU A 282 -11.58 -5.30 -9.06
C LEU A 282 -10.12 -5.62 -8.71
N LYS A 283 -9.86 -6.74 -8.01
CA LYS A 283 -8.49 -7.19 -7.75
C LYS A 283 -7.72 -7.46 -9.04
N LYS A 284 -8.36 -8.07 -10.05
CA LYS A 284 -7.74 -8.27 -11.37
C LYS A 284 -7.45 -6.95 -12.07
N ASP A 285 -8.38 -6.00 -12.04
CA ASP A 285 -8.18 -4.68 -12.64
C ASP A 285 -7.02 -3.92 -11.99
N PHE A 286 -6.85 -4.05 -10.68
CA PHE A 286 -5.75 -3.39 -9.96
C PHE A 286 -4.39 -4.06 -10.16
N LYS A 287 -4.33 -5.30 -10.65
CA LYS A 287 -3.09 -6.09 -10.68
C LYS A 287 -1.95 -5.37 -11.39
N GLU A 288 -2.18 -4.83 -12.59
CA GLU A 288 -1.14 -4.13 -13.36
C GLU A 288 -0.64 -2.87 -12.64
N SER A 289 -1.56 -2.07 -12.10
CA SER A 289 -1.20 -0.87 -11.34
C SER A 289 -0.47 -1.21 -10.04
N SER A 290 -0.86 -2.30 -9.38
CA SER A 290 -0.20 -2.81 -8.17
C SER A 290 1.21 -3.32 -8.45
N GLU A 291 1.43 -3.99 -9.59
CA GLU A 291 2.79 -4.35 -10.03
C GLU A 291 3.69 -3.12 -10.19
N LYS A 292 3.18 -2.06 -10.85
CA LYS A 292 3.92 -0.80 -11.03
C LYS A 292 4.22 -0.15 -9.69
N LYS A 293 3.24 -0.09 -8.78
CA LYS A 293 3.42 0.46 -7.43
C LYS A 293 4.47 -0.33 -6.63
N ALA A 294 4.38 -1.66 -6.63
CA ALA A 294 5.34 -2.51 -5.93
C ALA A 294 6.77 -2.36 -6.48
N LYS A 295 6.93 -2.27 -7.81
CA LYS A 295 8.24 -2.01 -8.44
C LYS A 295 8.80 -0.65 -8.03
N ILE A 296 8.00 0.41 -8.11
CA ILE A 296 8.43 1.75 -7.71
C ILE A 296 8.82 1.78 -6.24
N GLN A 297 8.07 1.13 -5.36
CA GLN A 297 8.42 1.08 -3.94
C GLN A 297 9.78 0.42 -3.70
N LEU A 298 10.08 -0.69 -4.40
CA LEU A 298 11.39 -1.33 -4.30
C LEU A 298 12.51 -0.44 -4.84
N ILE A 299 12.28 0.24 -5.96
CA ILE A 299 13.26 1.19 -6.54
C ILE A 299 13.52 2.33 -5.56
N PHE A 300 12.48 2.92 -4.97
CA PHE A 300 12.60 4.01 -4.00
C PHE A 300 13.35 3.56 -2.74
N ASN A 301 13.03 2.39 -2.22
CA ASN A 301 13.74 1.82 -1.07
C ASN A 301 15.25 1.67 -1.39
N LYS A 302 15.57 1.18 -2.59
CA LYS A 302 16.96 1.00 -3.02
C LYS A 302 17.69 2.32 -3.24
N ILE A 303 17.03 3.32 -3.82
CA ILE A 303 17.59 4.69 -3.93
C ILE A 303 17.84 5.27 -2.54
N ALA A 304 16.88 5.14 -1.63
CA ALA A 304 17.02 5.64 -0.26
C ALA A 304 18.19 4.97 0.47
N GLU A 305 18.40 3.66 0.28
CA GLU A 305 19.54 2.93 0.84
C GLU A 305 20.87 3.49 0.31
N VAL A 306 20.99 3.65 -1.01
CA VAL A 306 22.21 4.16 -1.69
C VAL A 306 22.51 5.60 -1.27
N GLU A 307 21.48 6.45 -1.20
CA GLU A 307 21.60 7.86 -0.82
C GLU A 307 21.56 8.08 0.69
N LYS A 308 21.44 7.00 1.50
CA LYS A 308 21.37 7.04 2.96
C LYS A 308 20.29 7.97 3.50
N LEU A 309 19.14 7.99 2.82
CA LEU A 309 17.99 8.77 3.24
C LEU A 309 17.26 8.07 4.39
N SER A 310 16.81 8.84 5.34
CA SER A 310 15.98 8.37 6.45
C SER A 310 14.91 9.41 6.77
N PRO A 311 13.73 8.99 7.22
CA PRO A 311 12.70 9.92 7.70
C PRO A 311 13.21 10.76 8.89
N ASP A 312 12.83 12.04 8.92
CA ASP A 312 13.04 12.85 10.12
C ASP A 312 12.25 12.26 11.30
N LYS A 313 12.95 12.03 12.42
CA LYS A 313 12.36 11.37 13.58
C LYS A 313 11.24 12.19 14.21
N THR A 314 11.37 13.50 14.24
CA THR A 314 10.37 14.39 14.86
C THR A 314 9.10 14.42 14.00
N ILE A 315 9.25 14.53 12.69
CA ILE A 315 8.12 14.48 11.76
C ILE A 315 7.43 13.12 11.84
N LEU A 316 8.21 12.03 11.84
CA LEU A 316 7.68 10.67 11.93
C LEU A 316 6.82 10.49 13.19
N GLU A 317 7.33 10.89 14.37
CA GLU A 317 6.59 10.75 15.63
C GLU A 317 5.29 11.57 15.64
N ASN A 318 5.32 12.79 15.10
CA ASN A 318 4.14 13.64 15.04
C ASN A 318 3.07 13.08 14.10
N GLU A 319 3.46 12.65 12.91
CA GLU A 319 2.55 12.06 11.93
C GLU A 319 1.95 10.73 12.43
N VAL A 320 2.75 9.89 13.11
CA VAL A 320 2.24 8.66 13.74
C VAL A 320 1.17 8.97 14.79
N LYS A 321 1.39 10.00 15.63
CA LYS A 321 0.39 10.43 16.62
C LYS A 321 -0.91 10.89 15.96
N GLU A 322 -0.84 11.64 14.86
CA GLU A 322 -2.05 12.08 14.13
C GLU A 322 -2.78 10.89 13.48
N VAL A 323 -2.05 9.92 12.90
CA VAL A 323 -2.65 8.69 12.39
C VAL A 323 -3.36 7.93 13.51
N MET A 324 -2.71 7.71 14.66
CA MET A 324 -3.30 7.00 15.80
C MET A 324 -4.52 7.74 16.40
N LYS A 325 -4.54 9.07 16.35
CA LYS A 325 -5.69 9.88 16.78
C LYS A 325 -6.90 9.68 15.86
N ASN A 326 -6.66 9.61 14.55
CA ASN A 326 -7.73 9.42 13.56
C ASN A 326 -8.19 7.95 13.43
N TYR A 327 -7.31 7.01 13.76
CA TYR A 327 -7.55 5.57 13.69
C TYR A 327 -7.11 4.87 14.99
N PRO A 328 -7.86 5.02 16.10
CA PRO A 328 -7.46 4.50 17.41
C PRO A 328 -7.27 2.97 17.48
N GLU A 329 -7.97 2.24 16.62
CA GLU A 329 -7.90 0.76 16.54
C GLU A 329 -6.71 0.25 15.72
N ALA A 330 -5.95 1.15 15.07
CA ALA A 330 -4.81 0.77 14.26
C ALA A 330 -3.63 0.32 15.13
N SER A 331 -2.81 -0.59 14.62
CA SER A 331 -1.53 -0.94 15.27
C SER A 331 -0.53 0.21 15.11
N GLU A 332 0.02 0.71 16.21
CA GLU A 332 1.05 1.75 16.20
C GLU A 332 2.27 1.33 15.36
N VAL A 333 2.65 0.05 15.40
CA VAL A 333 3.75 -0.49 14.58
C VAL A 333 3.44 -0.35 13.10
N ASN A 334 2.21 -0.70 12.68
CA ASN A 334 1.81 -0.58 11.28
C ASN A 334 1.67 0.89 10.86
N ALA A 335 1.15 1.76 11.73
CA ALA A 335 1.07 3.19 11.48
C ALA A 335 2.47 3.80 11.30
N ARG A 336 3.44 3.41 12.12
CA ARG A 336 4.83 3.83 12.03
C ARG A 336 5.49 3.40 10.72
N ILE A 337 5.31 2.15 10.32
CA ILE A 337 5.83 1.63 9.03
C ILE A 337 5.21 2.40 7.86
N TYR A 338 3.91 2.63 7.89
CA TYR A 338 3.18 3.36 6.86
C TYR A 338 3.70 4.81 6.72
N VAL A 339 3.76 5.56 7.82
CA VAL A 339 4.24 6.95 7.83
C VAL A 339 5.71 7.02 7.41
N ALA A 340 6.56 6.12 7.93
CA ALA A 340 7.96 6.06 7.54
C ALA A 340 8.14 5.85 6.03
N THR A 341 7.31 4.98 5.43
CA THR A 341 7.32 4.73 3.98
C THR A 341 6.93 5.98 3.19
N ILE A 342 5.88 6.70 3.61
CA ILE A 342 5.45 7.95 2.95
C ILE A 342 6.56 9.01 3.03
N LEU A 343 7.13 9.21 4.20
CA LEU A 343 8.20 10.20 4.40
C LEU A 343 9.45 9.86 3.58
N LEU A 344 9.81 8.57 3.53
CA LEU A 344 10.94 8.10 2.73
C LEU A 344 10.69 8.32 1.23
N ASN A 345 9.52 7.97 0.73
CA ASN A 345 9.13 8.19 -0.65
C ASN A 345 9.15 9.68 -1.02
N SER A 346 8.66 10.53 -0.11
CA SER A 346 8.73 11.99 -0.28
C SER A 346 10.16 12.50 -0.34
N ALA A 347 11.07 11.96 0.49
CA ALA A 347 12.48 12.33 0.48
C ALA A 347 13.17 11.91 -0.83
N VAL A 348 12.89 10.70 -1.34
CA VAL A 348 13.41 10.23 -2.63
C VAL A 348 12.90 11.10 -3.79
N LEU A 349 11.59 11.40 -3.82
CA LEU A 349 11.03 12.27 -4.85
C LEU A 349 11.65 13.67 -4.83
N LYS A 350 11.80 14.28 -3.63
CA LYS A 350 12.48 15.58 -3.49
C LYS A 350 13.93 15.52 -3.95
N LEU A 351 14.66 14.43 -3.67
CA LEU A 351 16.02 14.25 -4.20
C LEU A 351 16.00 14.26 -5.74
N LEU A 352 15.13 13.45 -6.36
CA LEU A 352 15.04 13.34 -7.82
C LEU A 352 14.59 14.65 -8.49
N GLU A 353 13.73 15.43 -7.82
CA GLU A 353 13.29 16.75 -8.31
C GLU A 353 14.40 17.81 -8.27
N ASN A 354 15.31 17.71 -7.31
CA ASN A 354 16.38 18.67 -7.12
C ASN A 354 17.62 18.40 -8.01
N LEU A 355 17.68 17.23 -8.65
CA LEU A 355 18.69 16.91 -9.66
C LEU A 355 18.35 17.55 -11.00
#